data_6a39ef170fb464a84a0fda1b3728aa42
#
_entry.id   6a39ef170fb464a84a0fda1b3728aa42
#
_cell.length_a   1.000
_cell.length_b   1.000
_cell.length_c   1.000
_cell.angle_alpha   90.00
_cell.angle_beta   90.00
_cell.angle_gamma   90.00
#
_symmetry.space_group_name_H-M   'P 1'
#
loop_
_entity.id
_entity.type
_entity.pdbx_description
1 polymer ?
#
loop_
_entity_poly.entity_id
_entity_poly.type
_entity_poly.pdbx_seq_one_letter_code
_entity_poly.pdbx_strand_id
1 'polypeptide(L)'
;MKYAIVLAMLVFFTACNNSSKTEETPVKDSSVATIKADPSDKYIHTFTDTALETKITNELMKLPFVKKSNAYIDSFSNHQHGIAFMMDEPKENETTVSVQAGYNGGERFETYYRFLVDPKTMEIKVYDPVEDKTLTLKEFLKTQR
;
A
#
# COMPACT_ATOMS: atom_id res chain seq x y z
N MET A 1 -34.55 41.28 34.02
CA MET A 1 -33.65 42.45 33.89
C MET A 1 -32.53 41.98 32.94
N LYS A 2 -32.60 42.46 31.68
CA LYS A 2 -31.66 43.42 31.11
C LYS A 2 -30.31 42.77 30.81
N TYR A 3 -29.70 42.72 29.63
CA TYR A 3 -29.80 43.54 28.42
C TYR A 3 -29.30 42.70 27.21
N ALA A 4 -29.91 42.94 26.06
CA ALA A 4 -29.43 42.59 24.75
C ALA A 4 -28.22 43.47 24.39
N ILE A 5 -27.22 42.87 23.74
CA ILE A 5 -26.32 43.61 22.85
C ILE A 5 -26.09 42.76 21.60
N VAL A 6 -26.75 43.19 20.54
CA VAL A 6 -26.49 42.78 19.15
C VAL A 6 -25.30 43.60 18.68
N LEU A 7 -24.24 42.97 18.26
CA LEU A 7 -23.17 43.63 17.52
C LEU A 7 -22.98 42.89 16.18
N ALA A 8 -23.55 43.49 15.15
CA ALA A 8 -23.33 43.10 13.76
C ALA A 8 -21.91 43.51 13.34
N MET A 9 -21.06 42.56 12.97
CA MET A 9 -19.81 42.82 12.27
C MET A 9 -19.96 42.44 10.81
N LEU A 10 -20.18 43.43 9.98
CA LEU A 10 -20.03 43.38 8.53
C LEU A 10 -18.54 43.27 8.21
N VAL A 11 -18.11 42.16 7.64
CA VAL A 11 -16.77 42.01 7.08
C VAL A 11 -16.86 42.07 5.56
N PHE A 12 -16.28 43.13 5.03
CA PHE A 12 -16.13 43.37 3.60
C PHE A 12 -15.18 42.34 2.95
N PHE A 13 -15.68 41.59 1.97
CA PHE A 13 -14.84 40.86 1.07
C PHE A 13 -14.33 41.79 -0.03
N THR A 14 -13.07 42.20 0.05
CA THR A 14 -12.39 42.84 -1.07
C THR A 14 -11.81 41.71 -1.98
N ALA A 15 -12.40 41.58 -3.14
CA ALA A 15 -11.87 40.75 -4.21
C ALA A 15 -10.66 41.48 -4.83
N CYS A 16 -9.47 40.96 -4.64
CA CYS A 16 -8.30 41.33 -5.44
C CYS A 16 -8.25 40.51 -6.70
N ASN A 17 -8.71 41.07 -7.81
CA ASN A 17 -8.50 40.60 -9.15
C ASN A 17 -7.13 41.11 -9.61
N ASN A 18 -6.11 40.26 -9.65
CA ASN A 18 -4.80 40.64 -10.21
C ASN A 18 -4.54 39.87 -11.49
N SER A 19 -4.91 40.47 -12.59
CA SER A 19 -4.54 40.06 -13.94
C SER A 19 -3.12 40.51 -14.23
N SER A 20 -2.14 39.65 -14.08
CA SER A 20 -0.80 39.85 -14.64
C SER A 20 -0.65 39.06 -15.94
N LYS A 21 -0.72 39.78 -17.05
CA LYS A 21 -0.21 39.30 -18.34
C LYS A 21 1.29 39.12 -18.22
N THR A 22 1.77 37.91 -18.42
CA THR A 22 3.17 37.64 -18.69
C THR A 22 3.27 36.87 -20.01
N GLU A 23 4.14 37.34 -20.85
CA GLU A 23 4.41 36.95 -22.25
C GLU A 23 4.81 35.47 -22.35
N GLU A 24 4.30 34.84 -23.37
CA GLU A 24 4.64 33.49 -23.80
C GLU A 24 6.05 33.45 -24.39
N THR A 25 6.92 32.63 -23.79
CA THR A 25 8.07 32.05 -24.51
C THR A 25 7.77 30.57 -24.74
N PRO A 26 7.94 30.03 -25.95
CA PRO A 26 7.58 28.65 -26.22
C PRO A 26 8.65 27.72 -25.65
N VAL A 27 8.35 27.08 -24.53
CA VAL A 27 9.10 25.93 -24.04
C VAL A 27 8.51 24.68 -24.65
N LYS A 28 9.33 24.01 -25.39
CA LYS A 28 9.21 22.75 -26.09
C LYS A 28 8.46 21.71 -25.28
N ASP A 29 7.40 21.24 -25.90
CA ASP A 29 6.50 20.15 -25.53
C ASP A 29 7.24 18.92 -24.97
N SER A 30 7.15 18.73 -23.68
CA SER A 30 7.29 17.43 -23.06
C SER A 30 5.91 17.08 -22.52
N SER A 31 5.16 16.34 -23.33
CA SER A 31 3.88 15.79 -22.97
C SER A 31 4.05 14.85 -21.76
N VAL A 32 4.00 15.42 -20.56
CA VAL A 32 3.70 14.64 -19.36
C VAL A 32 2.24 14.24 -19.52
N ALA A 33 2.02 13.02 -19.97
CA ALA A 33 0.70 12.41 -19.91
C ALA A 33 0.22 12.47 -18.47
N THR A 34 -0.70 13.37 -18.19
CA THR A 34 -1.44 13.37 -16.93
C THR A 34 -2.29 12.11 -16.94
N ILE A 35 -1.76 11.04 -16.36
CA ILE A 35 -2.52 9.83 -16.08
C ILE A 35 -3.58 10.27 -15.09
N LYS A 36 -4.80 10.50 -15.56
CA LYS A 36 -5.98 10.56 -14.71
C LYS A 36 -6.08 9.17 -14.08
N ALA A 37 -5.72 9.05 -12.79
CA ALA A 37 -5.99 7.84 -12.03
C ALA A 37 -7.50 7.59 -12.10
N ASP A 38 -7.89 6.51 -12.76
CA ASP A 38 -9.26 6.00 -12.72
C ASP A 38 -9.46 5.45 -11.30
N PRO A 39 -10.51 5.89 -10.56
CA PRO A 39 -10.80 5.33 -9.24
C PRO A 39 -11.10 3.81 -9.26
N SER A 40 -11.22 3.21 -10.44
CA SER A 40 -11.34 1.77 -10.64
C SER A 40 -10.01 1.07 -10.90
N ASP A 41 -8.86 1.74 -10.77
CA ASP A 41 -7.55 1.09 -10.87
C ASP A 41 -7.43 0.04 -9.75
N LYS A 42 -8.05 -1.10 -10.03
CA LYS A 42 -7.73 -2.37 -9.40
C LYS A 42 -6.23 -2.51 -9.50
N TYR A 43 -5.60 -2.82 -8.36
CA TYR A 43 -4.22 -3.26 -8.31
C TYR A 43 -3.89 -4.09 -9.55
N ILE A 44 -3.05 -3.56 -10.42
CA ILE A 44 -2.62 -4.27 -11.61
C ILE A 44 -1.61 -5.31 -11.13
N HIS A 45 -2.01 -6.56 -11.21
CA HIS A 45 -1.15 -7.69 -10.91
C HIS A 45 0.01 -7.70 -11.91
N THR A 46 1.21 -7.36 -11.45
CA THR A 46 2.40 -7.23 -12.29
C THR A 46 3.30 -8.46 -12.28
N PHE A 47 3.07 -9.39 -11.35
CA PHE A 47 3.85 -10.61 -11.24
C PHE A 47 3.46 -11.60 -12.35
N THR A 48 4.44 -12.01 -13.17
CA THR A 48 4.16 -12.73 -14.42
C THR A 48 4.20 -14.25 -14.28
N ASP A 49 5.01 -14.79 -13.34
CA ASP A 49 5.12 -16.23 -13.09
C ASP A 49 4.03 -16.71 -12.11
N THR A 50 2.87 -17.06 -12.65
CA THR A 50 1.72 -17.54 -11.87
C THR A 50 1.98 -18.87 -11.15
N ALA A 51 2.87 -19.72 -11.66
CA ALA A 51 3.24 -20.97 -11.00
C ALA A 51 4.08 -20.70 -9.75
N LEU A 52 5.05 -19.81 -9.86
CA LEU A 52 5.86 -19.37 -8.73
C LEU A 52 5.01 -18.61 -7.69
N GLU A 53 4.11 -17.72 -8.14
CA GLU A 53 3.17 -17.03 -7.27
C GLU A 53 2.34 -18.00 -6.43
N THR A 54 1.74 -19.01 -7.08
CA THR A 54 0.97 -20.05 -6.40
C THR A 54 1.82 -20.79 -5.37
N LYS A 55 3.06 -21.14 -5.73
CA LYS A 55 3.99 -21.82 -4.84
C LYS A 55 4.34 -20.99 -3.61
N ILE A 56 4.70 -19.72 -3.82
CA ILE A 56 5.02 -18.79 -2.73
C ILE A 56 3.81 -18.60 -1.80
N THR A 57 2.64 -18.33 -2.37
CA THR A 57 1.39 -18.17 -1.61
C THR A 57 1.11 -19.39 -0.74
N ASN A 58 1.25 -20.60 -1.29
CA ASN A 58 1.04 -21.83 -0.54
C ASN A 58 2.04 -22.00 0.61
N GLU A 59 3.32 -21.63 0.41
CA GLU A 59 4.30 -21.69 1.49
C GLU A 59 4.02 -20.65 2.59
N LEU A 60 3.69 -19.42 2.21
CA LEU A 60 3.34 -18.37 3.17
C LEU A 60 2.09 -18.72 3.97
N MET A 61 1.08 -19.32 3.34
CA MET A 61 -0.14 -19.79 4.00
C MET A 61 0.09 -20.94 5.00
N LYS A 62 1.23 -21.62 4.97
CA LYS A 62 1.58 -22.61 6.01
C LYS A 62 2.04 -21.98 7.32
N LEU A 63 2.50 -20.73 7.30
CA LEU A 63 3.04 -20.03 8.45
C LEU A 63 1.92 -19.77 9.51
N PRO A 64 2.13 -20.12 10.78
CA PRO A 64 1.09 -20.02 11.81
C PRO A 64 0.53 -18.61 11.98
N PHE A 65 1.38 -17.58 11.94
CA PHE A 65 0.97 -16.19 12.09
C PHE A 65 0.21 -15.67 10.88
N VAL A 66 0.54 -16.13 9.65
CA VAL A 66 -0.21 -15.82 8.43
C VAL A 66 -1.60 -16.46 8.47
N LYS A 67 -1.69 -17.73 8.88
CA LYS A 67 -2.98 -18.42 9.10
C LYS A 67 -3.86 -17.68 10.11
N LYS A 68 -3.26 -17.21 11.22
CA LYS A 68 -3.98 -16.46 12.24
C LYS A 68 -4.55 -15.14 11.68
N SER A 69 -3.74 -14.41 10.90
CA SER A 69 -4.19 -13.18 10.24
C SER A 69 -5.25 -13.45 9.18
N ASN A 70 -5.11 -14.54 8.41
CA ASN A 70 -6.14 -14.96 7.47
C ASN A 70 -7.49 -15.22 8.15
N ALA A 71 -7.49 -15.98 9.24
CA ALA A 71 -8.71 -16.26 10.01
C ALA A 71 -9.32 -14.99 10.63
N TYR A 72 -8.49 -14.06 11.06
CA TYR A 72 -8.95 -12.77 11.57
C TYR A 72 -9.62 -11.93 10.48
N ILE A 73 -9.00 -11.80 9.31
CA ILE A 73 -9.56 -11.07 8.17
C ILE A 73 -10.88 -11.72 7.71
N ASP A 74 -10.92 -13.03 7.58
CA ASP A 74 -12.10 -13.79 7.21
C ASP A 74 -13.27 -13.50 8.18
N SER A 75 -12.98 -13.49 9.48
CA SER A 75 -13.99 -13.23 10.52
C SER A 75 -14.59 -11.81 10.44
N PHE A 76 -13.75 -10.76 10.35
CA PHE A 76 -14.29 -9.40 10.35
C PHE A 76 -14.89 -8.98 9.00
N SER A 77 -14.50 -9.63 7.92
CA SER A 77 -15.06 -9.39 6.58
C SER A 77 -16.33 -10.18 6.27
N ASN A 78 -16.94 -10.82 7.28
CA ASN A 78 -18.08 -11.72 7.11
C ASN A 78 -17.82 -12.84 6.08
N HIS A 79 -16.63 -13.43 6.11
CA HIS A 79 -16.17 -14.50 5.22
C HIS A 79 -16.09 -14.11 3.73
N GLN A 80 -15.97 -12.81 3.45
CA GLN A 80 -15.83 -12.32 2.07
C GLN A 80 -14.38 -12.21 1.63
N HIS A 81 -13.45 -12.06 2.57
CA HIS A 81 -12.04 -11.85 2.29
C HIS A 81 -11.16 -12.72 3.20
N GLY A 82 -10.01 -13.11 2.66
CA GLY A 82 -8.89 -13.64 3.43
C GLY A 82 -7.69 -12.72 3.32
N ILE A 83 -6.53 -13.19 3.78
CA ILE A 83 -5.27 -12.48 3.56
C ILE A 83 -4.94 -12.49 2.07
N ALA A 84 -4.62 -11.33 1.54
CA ALA A 84 -4.20 -11.13 0.15
C ALA A 84 -2.68 -11.01 0.08
N PHE A 85 -2.12 -11.39 -1.07
CA PHE A 85 -0.69 -11.27 -1.34
C PHE A 85 -0.48 -10.40 -2.58
N MET A 86 0.45 -9.46 -2.49
CA MET A 86 0.94 -8.66 -3.59
C MET A 86 2.41 -8.99 -3.78
N MET A 87 2.79 -9.38 -4.99
CA MET A 87 4.16 -9.80 -5.31
C MET A 87 4.76 -8.85 -6.35
N ASP A 88 6.01 -8.50 -6.13
CA ASP A 88 6.79 -7.71 -7.06
C ASP A 88 7.91 -8.59 -7.66
N GLU A 89 8.12 -8.45 -8.97
CA GLU A 89 9.26 -9.07 -9.63
C GLU A 89 10.58 -8.62 -8.98
N PRO A 90 11.59 -9.51 -8.88
CA PRO A 90 12.91 -9.13 -8.42
C PRO A 90 13.46 -7.97 -9.25
N LYS A 91 13.94 -6.92 -8.60
CA LYS A 91 14.61 -5.82 -9.28
C LYS A 91 15.96 -6.26 -9.82
N GLU A 92 16.51 -5.43 -10.69
CA GLU A 92 17.86 -5.63 -11.22
C GLU A 92 18.86 -5.80 -10.05
N ASN A 93 19.59 -6.91 -10.03
CA ASN A 93 20.48 -7.35 -8.95
C ASN A 93 19.83 -7.88 -7.65
N GLU A 94 18.52 -8.03 -7.59
CA GLU A 94 17.83 -8.74 -6.51
C GLU A 94 17.58 -10.20 -6.92
N THR A 95 17.71 -11.11 -5.95
CA THR A 95 17.47 -12.56 -6.18
C THR A 95 16.20 -13.05 -5.50
N THR A 96 15.51 -12.16 -4.76
CA THR A 96 14.32 -12.49 -3.98
C THR A 96 13.08 -11.79 -4.53
N VAL A 97 11.96 -12.50 -4.47
CA VAL A 97 10.63 -11.95 -4.71
C VAL A 97 10.18 -11.20 -3.47
N SER A 98 9.79 -9.93 -3.62
CA SER A 98 9.18 -9.16 -2.55
C SER A 98 7.68 -9.46 -2.49
N VAL A 99 7.17 -9.78 -1.29
CA VAL A 99 5.76 -10.12 -1.08
C VAL A 99 5.20 -9.30 0.06
N GLN A 100 4.14 -8.57 -0.21
CA GLN A 100 3.33 -7.93 0.81
C GLN A 100 2.11 -8.80 1.09
N ALA A 101 1.87 -9.11 2.36
CA ALA A 101 0.71 -9.87 2.79
C ALA A 101 -0.15 -9.01 3.73
N GLY A 102 -1.47 -8.96 3.46
CA GLY A 102 -2.34 -8.08 4.22
C GLY A 102 -3.80 -8.16 3.82
N TYR A 103 -4.55 -7.15 4.17
CA TYR A 103 -5.96 -7.02 3.83
C TYR A 103 -6.15 -6.08 2.63
N ASN A 104 -6.87 -6.56 1.63
CA ASN A 104 -7.30 -5.74 0.50
C ASN A 104 -8.76 -5.30 0.72
N GLY A 105 -8.93 -4.07 1.20
CA GLY A 105 -10.26 -3.48 1.47
C GLY A 105 -10.92 -2.83 0.25
N GLY A 106 -10.29 -2.90 -0.93
CA GLY A 106 -10.78 -2.29 -2.17
C GLY A 106 -10.29 -0.85 -2.37
N GLU A 107 -10.27 -0.02 -1.35
CA GLU A 107 -9.73 1.35 -1.43
C GLU A 107 -8.22 1.41 -1.24
N ARG A 108 -7.70 0.56 -0.36
CA ARG A 108 -6.26 0.47 -0.07
C ARG A 108 -5.89 -0.94 0.37
N PHE A 109 -4.63 -1.27 0.18
CA PHE A 109 -4.01 -2.47 0.71
C PHE A 109 -3.38 -2.18 2.08
N GLU A 110 -3.81 -2.91 3.11
CA GLU A 110 -3.26 -2.81 4.47
C GLU A 110 -2.23 -3.92 4.69
N THR A 111 -0.95 -3.57 4.60
CA THR A 111 0.15 -4.53 4.75
C THR A 111 0.34 -4.93 6.21
N TYR A 112 0.27 -6.22 6.50
CA TYR A 112 0.57 -6.81 7.82
C TYR A 112 1.99 -7.37 7.87
N TYR A 113 2.44 -7.98 6.76
CA TYR A 113 3.76 -8.58 6.65
C TYR A 113 4.41 -8.21 5.33
N ARG A 114 5.74 -8.11 5.37
CA ARG A 114 6.57 -8.00 4.17
C ARG A 114 7.56 -9.16 4.18
N PHE A 115 7.52 -9.97 3.14
CA PHE A 115 8.41 -11.11 2.98
C PHE A 115 9.38 -10.89 1.83
N LEU A 116 10.56 -11.49 1.97
CA LEU A 116 11.52 -11.69 0.88
C LEU A 116 11.67 -13.20 0.70
N VAL A 117 11.33 -13.69 -0.48
CA VAL A 117 11.32 -15.13 -0.79
C VAL A 117 12.33 -15.42 -1.88
N ASP A 118 13.29 -16.30 -1.61
CA ASP A 118 14.19 -16.82 -2.64
C ASP A 118 13.42 -17.82 -3.50
N PRO A 119 13.20 -17.56 -4.80
CA PRO A 119 12.39 -18.43 -5.65
C PRO A 119 13.02 -19.80 -5.92
N LYS A 120 14.35 -19.95 -5.73
CA LYS A 120 15.09 -21.20 -5.97
C LYS A 120 15.05 -22.10 -4.75
N THR A 121 15.31 -21.54 -3.58
CA THR A 121 15.42 -22.30 -2.32
C THR A 121 14.13 -22.31 -1.51
N MET A 122 13.20 -21.39 -1.80
CA MET A 122 12.00 -21.09 -1.00
C MET A 122 12.34 -20.63 0.43
N GLU A 123 13.56 -20.11 0.64
CA GLU A 123 13.89 -19.45 1.90
C GLU A 123 13.04 -18.19 2.06
N ILE A 124 12.35 -18.08 3.20
CA ILE A 124 11.49 -16.95 3.52
C ILE A 124 12.16 -16.14 4.63
N LYS A 125 12.29 -14.83 4.39
CA LYS A 125 12.69 -13.82 5.37
C LYS A 125 11.57 -12.82 5.56
N VAL A 126 11.51 -12.17 6.73
CA VAL A 126 10.50 -11.18 7.09
C VAL A 126 11.18 -9.85 7.31
N TYR A 127 10.71 -8.80 6.66
CA TYR A 127 11.17 -7.44 6.94
C TYR A 127 10.46 -6.88 8.18
N ASP A 128 11.26 -6.43 9.13
CA ASP A 128 10.80 -5.73 10.33
C ASP A 128 10.92 -4.21 10.12
N PRO A 129 9.79 -3.49 9.99
CA PRO A 129 9.82 -2.05 9.75
C PRO A 129 10.20 -1.22 11.00
N VAL A 130 10.16 -1.81 12.19
CA VAL A 130 10.52 -1.11 13.43
C VAL A 130 12.03 -1.03 13.59
N GLU A 131 12.69 -2.15 13.30
CA GLU A 131 14.16 -2.27 13.42
C GLU A 131 14.87 -2.01 12.08
N ASP A 132 14.09 -1.76 11.01
CA ASP A 132 14.56 -1.58 9.62
C ASP A 132 15.54 -2.70 9.19
N LYS A 133 15.16 -3.94 9.44
CA LYS A 133 16.00 -5.11 9.13
C LYS A 133 15.20 -6.29 8.62
N THR A 134 15.90 -7.16 7.90
CA THR A 134 15.36 -8.44 7.43
C THR A 134 15.76 -9.55 8.40
N LEU A 135 14.77 -10.25 8.91
CA LEU A 135 14.89 -11.35 9.85
C LEU A 135 14.64 -12.70 9.17
N THR A 136 15.33 -13.73 9.64
CA THR A 136 14.90 -15.11 9.33
C THR A 136 13.56 -15.40 10.01
N LEU A 137 12.80 -16.39 9.52
CA LEU A 137 11.56 -16.83 10.18
C LEU A 137 11.78 -17.20 11.66
N LYS A 138 12.91 -17.82 11.98
CA LYS A 138 13.25 -18.20 13.36
C LYS A 138 13.45 -16.99 14.27
N GLU A 139 14.07 -15.93 13.77
CA GLU A 139 14.27 -14.68 14.51
C GLU A 139 12.93 -13.96 14.67
N PHE A 140 12.18 -13.81 13.59
CA PHE A 140 10.86 -13.16 13.61
C PHE A 140 9.91 -13.82 14.61
N LEU A 141 9.84 -15.16 14.66
CA LEU A 141 8.99 -15.88 15.60
C LEU A 141 9.37 -15.65 17.07
N LYS A 142 10.60 -15.23 17.37
CA LYS A 142 10.99 -14.85 18.74
C LYS A 142 10.46 -13.48 19.13
N THR A 143 10.28 -12.57 18.19
CA THR A 143 9.74 -11.22 18.45
C THR A 143 8.25 -11.21 18.67
N GLN A 144 7.53 -12.28 18.25
CA GLN A 144 6.07 -12.43 18.37
C GLN A 144 5.60 -13.02 19.71
N ARG A 145 6.48 -13.15 20.70
CA ARG A 145 6.18 -13.72 22.02
C ARG A 145 5.78 -12.67 23.04
#